data_29ee96fc319db0ba0a9b13f900314725
#
_entry.id   29ee96fc319db0ba0a9b13f900314725
#
_cell.length_a   1.000
_cell.length_b   1.000
_cell.length_c   1.000
_cell.angle_alpha   90.00
_cell.angle_beta   90.00
_cell.angle_gamma   90.00
#
_symmetry.space_group_name_H-M   'P 1'
#
loop_
_entity.id
_entity.type
_entity.pdbx_description
1 polymer ?
#
loop_
_entity_poly.entity_id
_entity_poly.type
_entity_poly.pdbx_seq_one_letter_code
_entity_poly.pdbx_strand_id
1 'polypeptide(L)'
;EGSMRADVNLSVREVGSETFGVRTEMKNLNSFKAIAHAVEGERERQIELLEEGKAVLQETRRWDENKESSRPMRSKEDAKDYRYFPDPDLPPVTVSEEWLNKLRESRPMLREERKQVFAEQYGLTEYDASVLTASVHMADLFEKTAKRCGNGRRAAAWLMGEAMRLMKEDGLEPSELSLSPENLARLIRLEEEGRITPHSAKRVFAAMVREGADPDHYIEENGLAVVRDEAALEEAVRQVLAANPGSVEEFRGGKEKVFSFLMGQVMRQMKGKADAGQVREMLQAHLGQTEKKL
;
A
#
# COMPACT_ATOMS: atom_id res chain seq x y z
N GLU A 1 18.48 14.58 10.41
CA GLU A 1 19.24 15.70 9.84
C GLU A 1 19.19 16.99 10.70
N GLY A 2 18.29 17.10 11.70
CA GLY A 2 18.17 18.30 12.54
C GLY A 2 17.58 19.54 11.83
N SER A 3 16.99 19.37 10.68
CA SER A 3 16.39 20.46 9.87
C SER A 3 14.97 20.84 10.34
N MET A 4 14.36 20.00 11.19
CA MET A 4 13.03 20.25 11.73
C MET A 4 13.12 20.94 13.09
N ARG A 5 12.24 21.89 13.34
CA ARG A 5 11.96 22.48 14.66
C ARG A 5 10.46 22.54 14.88
N ALA A 6 10.05 22.21 16.09
CA ALA A 6 8.65 22.29 16.50
C ALA A 6 8.56 22.86 17.91
N ASP A 7 7.51 23.65 18.14
CA ASP A 7 7.08 24.09 19.45
C ASP A 7 5.68 23.49 19.70
N VAL A 8 5.50 22.83 20.84
CA VAL A 8 4.23 22.20 21.22
C VAL A 8 3.60 22.95 22.37
N ASN A 9 2.32 23.29 22.24
CA ASN A 9 1.54 23.85 23.32
C ASN A 9 0.53 22.80 23.80
N LEU A 10 0.57 22.46 25.09
CA LEU A 10 -0.26 21.43 25.69
C LEU A 10 -0.98 21.96 26.94
N SER A 11 -2.23 21.58 27.11
CA SER A 11 -2.96 21.71 28.38
C SER A 11 -3.81 20.46 28.61
N VAL A 12 -3.95 20.05 29.87
CA VAL A 12 -4.80 18.93 30.29
C VAL A 12 -6.07 19.50 30.94
N ARG A 13 -7.22 18.89 30.71
CA ARG A 13 -8.49 19.21 31.36
C ARG A 13 -9.25 17.95 31.71
N GLU A 14 -10.13 18.03 32.66
CA GLU A 14 -11.06 16.93 32.98
C GLU A 14 -12.00 16.61 31.81
N VAL A 15 -12.34 15.35 31.68
CA VAL A 15 -13.28 14.89 30.66
C VAL A 15 -14.64 15.54 30.90
N GLY A 16 -15.20 16.19 29.87
CA GLY A 16 -16.46 16.92 29.96
C GLY A 16 -16.33 18.39 30.35
N SER A 17 -15.13 18.88 30.73
CA SER A 17 -14.94 20.32 30.96
C SER A 17 -14.92 21.09 29.63
N GLU A 18 -15.62 22.21 29.56
CA GLU A 18 -15.63 23.12 28.41
C GLU A 18 -14.40 24.05 28.40
N THR A 19 -13.80 24.28 29.58
CA THR A 19 -12.67 25.19 29.73
C THR A 19 -11.35 24.42 29.56
N PHE A 20 -10.41 25.02 28.81
CA PHE A 20 -9.06 24.47 28.71
C PHE A 20 -8.28 24.62 30.01
N GLY A 21 -7.38 23.68 30.27
CA GLY A 21 -6.41 23.81 31.35
C GLY A 21 -5.32 24.83 31.06
N VAL A 22 -4.41 24.99 32.01
CA VAL A 22 -3.26 25.93 31.87
C VAL A 22 -2.28 25.37 30.86
N ARG A 23 -1.91 26.21 29.91
CA ARG A 23 -1.04 25.84 28.79
C ARG A 23 0.44 25.90 29.16
N THR A 24 1.18 24.87 28.79
CA THR A 24 2.66 24.89 28.76
C THR A 24 3.15 24.83 27.32
N GLU A 25 4.25 25.52 27.04
CA GLU A 25 4.92 25.51 25.74
C GLU A 25 6.19 24.67 25.84
N MET A 26 6.33 23.64 25.00
CA MET A 26 7.54 22.81 24.93
C MET A 26 8.39 23.16 23.72
N LYS A 27 9.66 23.37 23.94
CA LYS A 27 10.66 23.73 22.93
C LYS A 27 11.77 22.68 22.80
N ASN A 28 12.59 22.83 21.78
CA ASN A 28 13.72 21.95 21.47
C ASN A 28 13.29 20.58 20.93
N LEU A 29 12.25 20.57 20.09
CA LEU A 29 11.74 19.39 19.43
C LEU A 29 12.20 19.40 17.98
N ASN A 30 12.95 18.37 17.57
CA ASN A 30 13.59 18.29 16.26
C ASN A 30 13.26 17.01 15.48
N SER A 31 12.33 16.21 15.98
CA SER A 31 11.83 15.01 15.32
C SER A 31 10.39 14.70 15.74
N PHE A 32 9.66 13.98 14.89
CA PHE A 32 8.31 13.50 15.26
C PHE A 32 8.33 12.59 16.50
N LYS A 33 9.38 11.80 16.67
CA LYS A 33 9.56 10.97 17.85
C LYS A 33 9.71 11.82 19.10
N ALA A 34 10.57 12.84 19.06
CA ALA A 34 10.74 13.78 20.18
C ALA A 34 9.44 14.51 20.53
N ILE A 35 8.63 14.89 19.53
CA ILE A 35 7.32 15.49 19.72
C ILE A 35 6.39 14.54 20.47
N ALA A 36 6.28 13.28 20.02
CA ALA A 36 5.40 12.30 20.63
C ALA A 36 5.78 12.04 22.10
N HIS A 37 7.06 11.82 22.39
CA HIS A 37 7.55 11.61 23.77
C HIS A 37 7.34 12.85 24.65
N ALA A 38 7.56 14.04 24.10
CA ALA A 38 7.38 15.27 24.84
C ALA A 38 5.91 15.53 25.19
N VAL A 39 4.99 15.27 24.26
CA VAL A 39 3.54 15.37 24.50
C VAL A 39 3.11 14.40 25.60
N GLU A 40 3.55 13.15 25.55
CA GLU A 40 3.21 12.14 26.54
C GLU A 40 3.77 12.49 27.91
N GLY A 41 5.05 12.81 28.01
CA GLY A 41 5.68 13.15 29.28
C GLY A 41 5.12 14.43 29.92
N GLU A 42 4.75 15.43 29.10
CA GLU A 42 4.12 16.66 29.62
C GLU A 42 2.67 16.41 30.04
N ARG A 43 1.94 15.56 29.32
CA ARG A 43 0.61 15.13 29.71
C ARG A 43 0.61 14.46 31.09
N GLU A 44 1.50 13.50 31.27
CA GLU A 44 1.64 12.79 32.55
C GLU A 44 2.00 13.75 33.69
N ARG A 45 2.99 14.63 33.48
CA ARG A 45 3.37 15.63 34.48
C ARG A 45 2.22 16.53 34.89
N GLN A 46 1.40 17.02 33.92
CA GLN A 46 0.26 17.87 34.24
C GLN A 46 -0.83 17.13 34.99
N ILE A 47 -1.08 15.87 34.64
CA ILE A 47 -2.04 14.99 35.36
C ILE A 47 -1.59 14.80 36.81
N GLU A 48 -0.32 14.42 37.03
CA GLU A 48 0.25 14.23 38.37
C GLU A 48 0.10 15.50 39.25
N LEU A 49 0.43 16.67 38.69
CA LEU A 49 0.26 17.91 39.42
C LEU A 49 -1.20 18.18 39.82
N LEU A 50 -2.14 17.96 38.91
CA LEU A 50 -3.54 18.16 39.16
C LEU A 50 -4.12 17.17 40.17
N GLU A 51 -3.72 15.89 40.10
CA GLU A 51 -4.10 14.85 41.05
C GLU A 51 -3.54 15.10 42.46
N GLU A 52 -2.33 15.70 42.54
CA GLU A 52 -1.74 16.16 43.81
C GLU A 52 -2.35 17.46 44.34
N GLY A 53 -3.33 18.05 43.64
CA GLY A 53 -3.95 19.32 44.00
C GLY A 53 -3.05 20.56 43.78
N LYS A 54 -1.99 20.39 42.97
CA LYS A 54 -1.08 21.46 42.59
C LYS A 54 -1.53 22.17 41.32
N ALA A 55 -1.21 23.45 41.19
CA ALA A 55 -1.52 24.19 39.98
C ALA A 55 -0.48 23.94 38.89
N VAL A 56 -0.94 23.76 37.65
CA VAL A 56 -0.06 23.84 36.47
C VAL A 56 0.26 25.33 36.22
N LEU A 57 1.54 25.66 36.06
CA LEU A 57 1.97 27.01 35.75
C LEU A 57 2.09 27.20 34.23
N GLN A 58 1.69 28.36 33.75
CA GLN A 58 1.93 28.74 32.37
C GLN A 58 3.41 29.07 32.17
N GLU A 59 4.15 28.16 31.58
CA GLU A 59 5.60 28.27 31.42
C GLU A 59 6.07 27.69 30.07
N THR A 60 7.27 28.12 29.65
CA THR A 60 8.00 27.49 28.56
C THR A 60 8.96 26.46 29.14
N ARG A 61 8.94 25.25 28.59
CA ARG A 61 9.77 24.12 29.01
C ARG A 61 10.62 23.62 27.86
N ARG A 62 11.85 23.21 28.16
CA ARG A 62 12.77 22.60 27.21
C ARG A 62 12.74 21.08 27.35
N TRP A 63 12.48 20.38 26.25
CA TRP A 63 12.56 18.92 26.20
C TRP A 63 14.02 18.46 26.15
N ASP A 64 14.33 17.44 26.93
CA ASP A 64 15.62 16.72 26.94
C ASP A 64 15.37 15.27 26.51
N GLU A 65 15.70 14.97 25.24
CA GLU A 65 15.43 13.67 24.63
C GLU A 65 16.18 12.52 25.31
N ASN A 66 17.39 12.80 25.85
CA ASN A 66 18.18 11.78 26.53
C ASN A 66 17.62 11.41 27.92
N LYS A 67 16.94 12.34 28.57
CA LYS A 67 16.35 12.16 29.90
C LYS A 67 14.85 11.88 29.85
N GLU A 68 14.27 11.95 28.67
CA GLU A 68 12.81 11.85 28.44
C GLU A 68 12.01 12.73 29.41
N SER A 69 12.50 13.93 29.67
CA SER A 69 11.90 14.87 30.61
C SER A 69 12.02 16.31 30.17
N SER A 70 11.09 17.14 30.64
CA SER A 70 11.11 18.58 30.38
C SER A 70 11.62 19.36 31.58
N ARG A 71 12.30 20.48 31.33
CA ARG A 71 12.74 21.43 32.36
C ARG A 71 12.17 22.80 32.10
N PRO A 72 11.76 23.56 33.15
CA PRO A 72 11.31 24.91 32.96
C PRO A 72 12.46 25.76 32.39
N MET A 73 12.12 26.55 31.40
CA MET A 73 12.98 27.66 30.94
C MET A 73 12.66 28.90 31.79
N ARG A 74 13.52 29.92 31.70
CA ARG A 74 13.30 31.17 32.40
C ARG A 74 11.90 31.70 32.07
N SER A 75 11.02 31.83 33.06
CA SER A 75 9.71 32.41 32.89
C SER A 75 9.82 33.83 32.36
N LYS A 76 9.17 34.08 31.24
CA LYS A 76 8.88 35.48 30.87
C LYS A 76 7.63 35.84 31.67
N GLU A 77 7.85 36.54 32.75
CA GLU A 77 6.78 36.94 33.72
C GLU A 77 5.75 37.90 33.14
N ASP A 78 5.91 38.36 31.92
CA ASP A 78 4.94 39.21 31.27
C ASP A 78 4.42 38.55 29.97
N ALA A 79 3.17 38.17 29.97
CA ALA A 79 2.41 38.00 28.74
C ALA A 79 2.45 39.38 28.02
N LYS A 80 3.37 39.52 27.13
CA LYS A 80 3.49 40.77 26.35
C LYS A 80 2.19 40.94 25.59
N ASP A 81 1.50 42.04 25.89
CA ASP A 81 0.43 42.56 25.06
C ASP A 81 1.04 42.87 23.68
N TYR A 82 0.79 42.01 22.70
CA TYR A 82 1.34 42.17 21.34
C TYR A 82 0.69 43.30 20.56
N ARG A 83 -0.05 44.18 21.11
CA ARG A 83 -0.67 45.37 20.51
C ARG A 83 -0.79 45.31 18.98
N TYR A 84 -1.52 44.25 18.51
CA TYR A 84 -1.78 44.07 17.08
C TYR A 84 -2.59 45.27 16.56
N PHE A 85 -2.08 45.91 15.53
CA PHE A 85 -2.80 46.92 14.75
C PHE A 85 -2.53 46.67 13.26
N PRO A 86 -3.43 47.08 12.36
CA PRO A 86 -3.19 46.99 10.93
C PRO A 86 -1.93 47.72 10.52
N ASP A 87 -1.09 47.10 9.70
CA ASP A 87 0.05 47.76 9.12
C ASP A 87 -0.45 48.80 8.11
N PRO A 88 -0.05 50.10 8.26
CA PRO A 88 -0.53 51.17 7.38
C PRO A 88 -0.09 51.02 5.93
N ASP A 89 0.98 50.26 5.68
CA ASP A 89 1.51 50.04 4.33
C ASP A 89 0.86 48.83 3.63
N LEU A 90 0.07 48.05 4.34
CA LEU A 90 -0.62 46.87 3.78
C LEU A 90 -2.11 47.15 3.60
N PRO A 91 -2.60 47.16 2.34
CA PRO A 91 -4.05 47.28 2.10
C PRO A 91 -4.78 46.02 2.58
N PRO A 92 -6.07 46.14 2.95
CA PRO A 92 -6.88 45.00 3.31
C PRO A 92 -6.90 43.98 2.18
N VAL A 93 -6.58 42.72 2.52
CA VAL A 93 -6.70 41.61 1.59
C VAL A 93 -8.13 41.07 1.68
N THR A 94 -8.87 41.15 0.57
CA THR A 94 -10.24 40.63 0.47
C THR A 94 -10.22 39.34 -0.36
N VAL A 95 -10.86 38.30 0.15
CA VAL A 95 -11.05 37.04 -0.55
C VAL A 95 -12.48 36.96 -1.02
N SER A 96 -12.71 36.96 -2.35
CA SER A 96 -14.06 36.87 -2.92
C SER A 96 -14.59 35.44 -2.86
N GLU A 97 -15.93 35.30 -2.76
CA GLU A 97 -16.58 34.00 -2.85
C GLU A 97 -16.31 33.31 -4.18
N GLU A 98 -16.19 34.05 -5.26
CA GLU A 98 -15.82 33.49 -6.57
C GLU A 98 -14.44 32.82 -6.53
N TRP A 99 -13.47 33.47 -5.91
CA TRP A 99 -12.13 32.91 -5.75
C TRP A 99 -12.14 31.66 -4.84
N LEU A 100 -12.88 31.71 -3.73
CA LEU A 100 -13.06 30.55 -2.84
C LEU A 100 -13.69 29.38 -3.57
N ASN A 101 -14.72 29.62 -4.41
CA ASN A 101 -15.38 28.55 -5.16
C ASN A 101 -14.42 27.93 -6.19
N LYS A 102 -13.64 28.75 -6.93
CA LYS A 102 -12.60 28.23 -7.83
C LYS A 102 -11.57 27.35 -7.10
N LEU A 103 -11.16 27.75 -5.90
CA LEU A 103 -10.23 26.95 -5.08
C LEU A 103 -10.88 25.65 -4.62
N ARG A 104 -12.15 25.68 -4.18
CA ARG A 104 -12.89 24.46 -3.78
C ARG A 104 -13.02 23.49 -4.94
N GLU A 105 -13.35 23.98 -6.15
CA GLU A 105 -13.50 23.17 -7.35
C GLU A 105 -12.16 22.56 -7.82
N SER A 106 -11.07 23.30 -7.69
CA SER A 106 -9.73 22.87 -8.10
C SER A 106 -9.00 22.04 -7.02
N ARG A 107 -9.54 21.98 -5.81
CA ARG A 107 -8.93 21.25 -4.69
C ARG A 107 -8.85 19.74 -5.00
N PRO A 108 -7.66 19.13 -4.96
CA PRO A 108 -7.56 17.69 -5.08
C PRO A 108 -8.22 17.01 -3.89
N MET A 109 -8.74 15.82 -4.11
CA MET A 109 -9.28 14.97 -3.06
C MET A 109 -8.19 14.68 -2.02
N LEU A 110 -8.48 14.94 -0.74
CA LEU A 110 -7.55 14.70 0.35
C LEU A 110 -7.43 13.19 0.65
N ARG A 111 -6.38 12.82 1.36
CA ARG A 111 -6.07 11.42 1.68
C ARG A 111 -7.24 10.69 2.34
N GLU A 112 -7.86 11.29 3.35
CA GLU A 112 -8.97 10.63 4.08
C GLU A 112 -10.22 10.49 3.19
N GLU A 113 -10.51 11.47 2.36
CA GLU A 113 -11.60 11.38 1.37
C GLU A 113 -11.30 10.24 0.36
N ARG A 114 -10.07 10.13 -0.13
CA ARG A 114 -9.65 9.05 -1.02
C ARG A 114 -9.75 7.66 -0.38
N LYS A 115 -9.39 7.53 0.90
CA LYS A 115 -9.55 6.27 1.63
C LYS A 115 -11.00 5.80 1.63
N GLN A 116 -11.94 6.72 1.92
CA GLN A 116 -13.37 6.41 1.88
C GLN A 116 -13.81 5.98 0.47
N VAL A 117 -13.43 6.75 -0.55
CA VAL A 117 -13.74 6.39 -1.95
C VAL A 117 -13.15 5.02 -2.32
N PHE A 118 -11.93 4.72 -1.91
CA PHE A 118 -11.30 3.43 -2.21
C PHE A 118 -12.01 2.26 -1.52
N ALA A 119 -12.48 2.45 -0.31
CA ALA A 119 -13.29 1.44 0.39
C ALA A 119 -14.67 1.26 -0.25
N GLU A 120 -15.39 2.35 -0.50
CA GLU A 120 -16.78 2.32 -0.96
C GLU A 120 -16.91 1.92 -2.45
N GLN A 121 -16.09 2.53 -3.33
CA GLN A 121 -16.22 2.32 -4.77
C GLN A 121 -15.46 1.12 -5.30
N TYR A 122 -14.29 0.82 -4.72
CA TYR A 122 -13.42 -0.27 -5.20
C TYR A 122 -13.44 -1.48 -4.27
N GLY A 123 -14.16 -1.43 -3.14
CA GLY A 123 -14.32 -2.53 -2.20
C GLY A 123 -13.02 -2.93 -1.52
N LEU A 124 -12.12 -1.97 -1.26
CA LEU A 124 -10.88 -2.20 -0.56
C LEU A 124 -11.10 -2.25 0.96
N THR A 125 -10.23 -2.95 1.67
CA THR A 125 -10.17 -2.87 3.12
C THR A 125 -9.62 -1.51 3.56
N GLU A 126 -9.89 -1.11 4.80
CA GLU A 126 -9.32 0.12 5.36
C GLU A 126 -7.78 0.11 5.33
N TYR A 127 -7.19 -1.05 5.59
CA TYR A 127 -5.75 -1.25 5.51
C TYR A 127 -5.23 -1.01 4.08
N ASP A 128 -5.82 -1.66 3.07
CA ASP A 128 -5.38 -1.52 1.68
C ASP A 128 -5.53 -0.07 1.19
N ALA A 129 -6.66 0.56 1.50
CA ALA A 129 -6.89 1.97 1.18
C ALA A 129 -5.85 2.88 1.87
N SER A 130 -5.51 2.60 3.13
CA SER A 130 -4.50 3.36 3.88
C SER A 130 -3.11 3.24 3.28
N VAL A 131 -2.72 2.02 2.85
CA VAL A 131 -1.42 1.75 2.22
C VAL A 131 -1.31 2.47 0.87
N LEU A 132 -2.31 2.31 0.00
CA LEU A 132 -2.30 2.91 -1.34
C LEU A 132 -2.38 4.45 -1.30
N THR A 133 -3.04 5.03 -0.30
CA THR A 133 -3.14 6.49 -0.14
C THR A 133 -1.99 7.11 0.66
N ALA A 134 -1.01 6.32 1.10
CA ALA A 134 0.18 6.84 1.76
C ALA A 134 1.05 7.70 0.80
N SER A 135 0.99 7.43 -0.50
CA SER A 135 1.60 8.22 -1.57
C SER A 135 0.55 8.69 -2.56
N VAL A 136 0.60 9.95 -2.93
CA VAL A 136 -0.28 10.53 -3.97
C VAL A 136 -0.08 9.80 -5.30
N HIS A 137 1.17 9.52 -5.67
CA HIS A 137 1.50 8.80 -6.90
C HIS A 137 0.87 7.40 -6.95
N MET A 138 1.01 6.63 -5.86
CA MET A 138 0.39 5.30 -5.77
C MET A 138 -1.14 5.36 -5.80
N ALA A 139 -1.72 6.35 -5.13
CA ALA A 139 -3.17 6.54 -5.14
C ALA A 139 -3.70 6.88 -6.54
N ASP A 140 -3.01 7.75 -7.27
CA ASP A 140 -3.35 8.13 -8.65
C ASP A 140 -3.20 6.95 -9.61
N LEU A 141 -2.11 6.20 -9.49
CA LEU A 141 -1.85 5.00 -10.30
C LEU A 141 -2.93 3.94 -10.05
N PHE A 142 -3.26 3.69 -8.79
CA PHE A 142 -4.32 2.77 -8.41
C PHE A 142 -5.67 3.18 -9.03
N GLU A 143 -6.10 4.41 -8.80
CA GLU A 143 -7.41 4.89 -9.23
C GLU A 143 -7.55 4.84 -10.76
N LYS A 144 -6.52 5.31 -11.47
CA LYS A 144 -6.49 5.27 -12.93
C LYS A 144 -6.52 3.84 -13.48
N THR A 145 -5.79 2.91 -12.85
CA THR A 145 -5.77 1.50 -13.23
C THR A 145 -7.11 0.83 -12.94
N ALA A 146 -7.66 1.01 -11.75
CA ALA A 146 -8.93 0.41 -11.32
C ALA A 146 -10.11 0.83 -12.20
N LYS A 147 -10.17 2.13 -12.56
CA LYS A 147 -11.17 2.64 -13.50
C LYS A 147 -11.08 1.99 -14.89
N ARG A 148 -9.86 1.67 -15.35
CA ARG A 148 -9.65 1.08 -16.68
C ARG A 148 -9.88 -0.42 -16.72
N CYS A 149 -9.45 -1.15 -15.72
CA CYS A 149 -9.64 -2.61 -15.69
C CYS A 149 -11.00 -3.03 -15.13
N GLY A 150 -11.71 -2.15 -14.43
CA GLY A 150 -12.99 -2.46 -13.81
C GLY A 150 -12.89 -3.35 -12.53
N ASN A 151 -11.68 -3.64 -12.07
CA ASN A 151 -11.44 -4.50 -10.91
C ASN A 151 -10.46 -3.85 -9.92
N GLY A 152 -11.00 -3.08 -8.97
CA GLY A 152 -10.20 -2.37 -7.97
C GLY A 152 -9.39 -3.32 -7.08
N ARG A 153 -9.97 -4.43 -6.65
CA ARG A 153 -9.25 -5.40 -5.80
C ARG A 153 -8.04 -6.02 -6.51
N ARG A 154 -8.18 -6.29 -7.79
CA ARG A 154 -7.07 -6.85 -8.58
C ARG A 154 -5.97 -5.81 -8.80
N ALA A 155 -6.34 -4.57 -9.12
CA ALA A 155 -5.39 -3.46 -9.24
C ALA A 155 -4.63 -3.23 -7.92
N ALA A 156 -5.32 -3.23 -6.79
CA ALA A 156 -4.70 -3.12 -5.46
C ALA A 156 -3.72 -4.27 -5.19
N ALA A 157 -4.11 -5.51 -5.48
CA ALA A 157 -3.25 -6.67 -5.30
C ALA A 157 -1.94 -6.58 -6.09
N TRP A 158 -1.98 -6.11 -7.34
CA TRP A 158 -0.79 -5.89 -8.16
C TRP A 158 0.12 -4.80 -7.60
N LEU A 159 -0.46 -3.68 -7.18
CA LEU A 159 0.32 -2.55 -6.65
C LEU A 159 0.92 -2.86 -5.27
N MET A 160 0.12 -3.42 -4.36
CA MET A 160 0.58 -3.74 -3.01
C MET A 160 1.51 -4.96 -2.96
N GLY A 161 1.33 -5.91 -3.89
CA GLY A 161 2.18 -7.10 -4.00
C GLY A 161 3.41 -6.83 -4.84
N GLU A 162 3.27 -6.91 -6.15
CA GLU A 162 4.41 -6.92 -7.08
C GLU A 162 5.08 -5.55 -7.24
N ALA A 163 4.31 -4.43 -7.29
CA ALA A 163 4.91 -3.12 -7.41
C ALA A 163 5.75 -2.77 -6.18
N MET A 164 5.19 -2.93 -4.97
CA MET A 164 5.93 -2.65 -3.73
C MET A 164 7.13 -3.58 -3.54
N ARG A 165 7.02 -4.85 -3.99
CA ARG A 165 8.16 -5.77 -3.97
C ARG A 165 9.30 -5.28 -4.86
N LEU A 166 9.00 -4.92 -6.12
CA LEU A 166 10.02 -4.42 -7.07
C LEU A 166 10.61 -3.09 -6.60
N MET A 167 9.78 -2.16 -6.10
CA MET A 167 10.27 -0.91 -5.54
C MET A 167 11.27 -1.15 -4.41
N LYS A 168 10.97 -2.09 -3.51
CA LYS A 168 11.89 -2.45 -2.41
C LYS A 168 13.18 -3.10 -2.93
N GLU A 169 13.09 -3.98 -3.93
CA GLU A 169 14.25 -4.64 -4.53
C GLU A 169 15.16 -3.65 -5.28
N ASP A 170 14.57 -2.73 -6.02
CA ASP A 170 15.27 -1.79 -6.88
C ASP A 170 15.57 -0.44 -6.16
N GLY A 171 15.14 -0.29 -4.89
CA GLY A 171 15.38 0.90 -4.07
C GLY A 171 14.63 2.15 -4.56
N LEU A 172 13.46 1.96 -5.19
CA LEU A 172 12.67 3.05 -5.79
C LEU A 172 11.67 3.63 -4.79
N GLU A 173 11.54 4.95 -4.80
CA GLU A 173 10.44 5.63 -4.15
C GLU A 173 9.15 5.57 -5.00
N PRO A 174 7.95 5.69 -4.40
CA PRO A 174 6.69 5.66 -5.14
C PRO A 174 6.60 6.64 -6.31
N SER A 175 7.22 7.80 -6.21
CA SER A 175 7.25 8.83 -7.26
C SER A 175 8.15 8.47 -8.45
N GLU A 176 9.05 7.53 -8.27
CA GLU A 176 9.99 7.06 -9.29
C GLU A 176 9.46 5.85 -10.07
N LEU A 177 8.33 5.26 -9.60
CA LEU A 177 7.69 4.13 -10.26
C LEU A 177 7.09 4.58 -11.60
N SER A 178 7.78 4.33 -12.69
CA SER A 178 7.32 4.62 -14.05
C SER A 178 6.48 3.48 -14.60
N LEU A 179 5.22 3.40 -14.16
CA LEU A 179 4.27 2.37 -14.58
C LEU A 179 3.02 3.01 -15.18
N SER A 180 2.72 2.68 -16.45
CA SER A 180 1.51 3.16 -17.12
C SER A 180 0.25 2.49 -16.52
N PRO A 181 -0.75 3.27 -16.09
CA PRO A 181 -2.04 2.73 -15.67
C PRO A 181 -2.75 1.94 -16.77
N GLU A 182 -2.56 2.33 -18.02
CA GLU A 182 -3.10 1.67 -19.22
C GLU A 182 -2.53 0.26 -19.36
N ASN A 183 -1.21 0.16 -19.29
CA ASN A 183 -0.50 -1.10 -19.43
C ASN A 183 -0.79 -2.05 -18.28
N LEU A 184 -0.85 -1.51 -17.05
CA LEU A 184 -1.23 -2.33 -15.89
C LEU A 184 -2.67 -2.85 -16.01
N ALA A 185 -3.61 -2.00 -16.41
CA ALA A 185 -5.00 -2.42 -16.63
C ALA A 185 -5.09 -3.45 -17.76
N ARG A 186 -4.26 -3.34 -18.81
CA ARG A 186 -4.20 -4.32 -19.91
C ARG A 186 -3.67 -5.66 -19.41
N LEU A 187 -2.58 -5.65 -18.64
CA LEU A 187 -2.01 -6.86 -18.03
C LEU A 187 -3.04 -7.60 -17.16
N ILE A 188 -3.75 -6.86 -16.30
CA ILE A 188 -4.78 -7.41 -15.43
C ILE A 188 -5.86 -8.12 -16.27
N ARG A 189 -6.36 -7.48 -17.31
CA ARG A 189 -7.37 -8.09 -18.20
C ARG A 189 -6.85 -9.34 -18.90
N LEU A 190 -5.62 -9.32 -19.41
CA LEU A 190 -5.01 -10.49 -20.06
C LEU A 190 -4.88 -11.68 -19.12
N GLU A 191 -4.61 -11.42 -17.85
CA GLU A 191 -4.57 -12.46 -16.82
C GLU A 191 -5.98 -12.98 -16.50
N GLU A 192 -6.95 -12.10 -16.30
CA GLU A 192 -8.35 -12.45 -16.01
C GLU A 192 -9.02 -13.23 -17.17
N GLU A 193 -8.69 -12.89 -18.40
CA GLU A 193 -9.13 -13.59 -19.62
C GLU A 193 -8.41 -14.96 -19.79
N GLY A 194 -7.46 -15.29 -18.93
CA GLY A 194 -6.66 -16.50 -19.03
C GLY A 194 -5.78 -16.55 -20.28
N ARG A 195 -5.41 -15.39 -20.83
CA ARG A 195 -4.51 -15.30 -22.01
C ARG A 195 -3.04 -15.47 -21.62
N ILE A 196 -2.72 -15.20 -20.37
CA ILE A 196 -1.41 -15.42 -19.76
C ILE A 196 -1.58 -16.06 -18.39
N THR A 197 -0.59 -16.84 -17.96
CA THR A 197 -0.59 -17.41 -16.62
C THR A 197 -0.18 -16.36 -15.58
N PRO A 198 -0.56 -16.52 -14.28
CA PRO A 198 -0.09 -15.62 -13.21
C PRO A 198 1.43 -15.52 -13.13
N HIS A 199 2.14 -16.61 -13.42
CA HIS A 199 3.61 -16.61 -13.46
C HIS A 199 4.16 -15.75 -14.61
N SER A 200 3.59 -15.89 -15.80
CA SER A 200 3.95 -15.06 -16.96
C SER A 200 3.60 -13.58 -16.72
N ALA A 201 2.44 -13.31 -16.12
CA ALA A 201 2.02 -11.96 -15.79
C ALA A 201 3.02 -11.22 -14.88
N LYS A 202 3.60 -11.91 -13.89
CA LYS A 202 4.67 -11.31 -13.05
C LYS A 202 5.94 -10.96 -13.83
N ARG A 203 6.30 -11.78 -14.81
CA ARG A 203 7.45 -11.48 -15.69
C ARG A 203 7.18 -10.26 -16.56
N VAL A 204 5.99 -10.19 -17.17
CA VAL A 204 5.56 -9.04 -17.95
C VAL A 204 5.55 -7.78 -17.08
N PHE A 205 4.99 -7.85 -15.87
CA PHE A 205 4.95 -6.73 -14.95
C PHE A 205 6.35 -6.21 -14.59
N ALA A 206 7.29 -7.10 -14.32
CA ALA A 206 8.67 -6.70 -14.02
C ALA A 206 9.32 -5.97 -15.21
N ALA A 207 9.10 -6.43 -16.45
CA ALA A 207 9.57 -5.73 -17.65
C ALA A 207 8.88 -4.37 -17.84
N MET A 208 7.58 -4.28 -17.56
CA MET A 208 6.87 -3.00 -17.60
C MET A 208 7.47 -1.98 -16.63
N VAL A 209 7.82 -2.39 -15.41
CA VAL A 209 8.40 -1.51 -14.40
C VAL A 209 9.83 -1.11 -14.72
N ARG A 210 10.68 -2.04 -15.14
CA ARG A 210 12.12 -1.83 -15.31
C ARG A 210 12.50 -1.29 -16.69
N GLU A 211 11.77 -1.68 -17.72
CA GLU A 211 12.09 -1.42 -19.13
C GLU A 211 11.04 -0.58 -19.85
N GLY A 212 9.91 -0.29 -19.17
CA GLY A 212 8.77 0.41 -19.79
C GLY A 212 8.08 -0.42 -20.89
N ALA A 213 8.16 -1.74 -20.83
CA ALA A 213 7.67 -2.63 -21.87
C ALA A 213 6.15 -2.51 -22.05
N ASP A 214 5.69 -2.61 -23.30
CA ASP A 214 4.28 -2.80 -23.60
C ASP A 214 3.89 -4.26 -23.32
N PRO A 215 2.81 -4.53 -22.58
CA PRO A 215 2.44 -5.89 -22.18
C PRO A 215 2.12 -6.81 -23.35
N ASP A 216 1.39 -6.37 -24.37
CA ASP A 216 1.03 -7.20 -25.51
C ASP A 216 2.27 -7.56 -26.33
N HIS A 217 3.13 -6.58 -26.61
CA HIS A 217 4.37 -6.79 -27.35
C HIS A 217 5.34 -7.74 -26.60
N TYR A 218 5.54 -7.51 -25.31
CA TYR A 218 6.42 -8.37 -24.50
C TYR A 218 5.92 -9.82 -24.42
N ILE A 219 4.58 -10.02 -24.33
CA ILE A 219 3.97 -11.35 -24.34
C ILE A 219 4.23 -12.06 -25.68
N GLU A 220 4.08 -11.35 -26.80
CA GLU A 220 4.29 -11.90 -28.14
C GLU A 220 5.75 -12.27 -28.36
N GLU A 221 6.68 -11.36 -28.14
CA GLU A 221 8.13 -11.59 -28.34
C GLU A 221 8.68 -12.74 -27.49
N ASN A 222 8.19 -12.85 -26.23
CA ASN A 222 8.65 -13.90 -25.32
C ASN A 222 7.77 -15.17 -25.36
N GLY A 223 6.75 -15.16 -26.24
CA GLY A 223 5.84 -16.29 -26.42
C GLY A 223 5.20 -16.71 -25.09
N LEU A 224 4.70 -15.76 -24.28
CA LEU A 224 4.14 -16.01 -22.94
C LEU A 224 2.64 -16.27 -22.94
N ALA A 225 2.00 -16.20 -24.09
CA ALA A 225 0.58 -16.54 -24.22
C ALA A 225 0.31 -17.99 -23.79
N VAL A 226 -0.85 -18.20 -23.18
CA VAL A 226 -1.31 -19.55 -22.81
C VAL A 226 -1.51 -20.36 -24.06
N VAL A 227 -0.90 -21.53 -24.10
CA VAL A 227 -1.11 -22.50 -25.17
C VAL A 227 -2.45 -23.21 -24.89
N ARG A 228 -3.42 -22.97 -25.73
CA ARG A 228 -4.76 -23.61 -25.69
C ARG A 228 -4.83 -24.84 -26.59
N ASP A 229 -3.70 -25.35 -27.06
CA ASP A 229 -3.64 -26.54 -27.85
C ASP A 229 -3.81 -27.77 -26.95
N GLU A 230 -5.02 -28.29 -26.95
CA GLU A 230 -5.44 -29.44 -26.16
C GLU A 230 -4.64 -30.72 -26.52
N ALA A 231 -4.28 -30.86 -27.82
CA ALA A 231 -3.47 -31.96 -28.28
C ALA A 231 -2.03 -31.90 -27.77
N ALA A 232 -1.43 -30.71 -27.78
CA ALA A 232 -0.10 -30.47 -27.22
C ALA A 232 -0.07 -30.70 -25.70
N LEU A 233 -1.11 -30.30 -25.00
CA LEU A 233 -1.23 -30.52 -23.56
C LEU A 233 -1.41 -32.01 -23.23
N GLU A 234 -2.26 -32.70 -23.97
CA GLU A 234 -2.48 -34.15 -23.83
C GLU A 234 -1.19 -34.95 -24.06
N GLU A 235 -0.44 -34.61 -25.10
CA GLU A 235 0.85 -35.22 -25.37
C GLU A 235 1.86 -34.99 -24.25
N ALA A 236 1.93 -33.75 -23.72
CA ALA A 236 2.81 -33.43 -22.58
C ALA A 236 2.42 -34.24 -21.32
N VAL A 237 1.13 -34.36 -21.02
CA VAL A 237 0.64 -35.17 -19.92
C VAL A 237 1.04 -36.64 -20.10
N ARG A 238 0.83 -37.20 -21.29
CA ARG A 238 1.19 -38.59 -21.61
C ARG A 238 2.67 -38.86 -21.44
N GLN A 239 3.53 -37.96 -21.95
CA GLN A 239 4.97 -38.07 -21.81
C GLN A 239 5.43 -37.99 -20.36
N VAL A 240 4.89 -37.08 -19.56
CA VAL A 240 5.21 -36.97 -18.14
C VAL A 240 4.80 -38.22 -17.37
N LEU A 241 3.62 -38.77 -17.62
CA LEU A 241 3.16 -40.02 -16.98
C LEU A 241 4.04 -41.19 -17.37
N ALA A 242 4.41 -41.30 -18.65
CA ALA A 242 5.30 -42.35 -19.15
C ALA A 242 6.72 -42.27 -18.56
N ALA A 243 7.22 -41.03 -18.34
CA ALA A 243 8.54 -40.81 -17.76
C ALA A 243 8.60 -41.00 -16.23
N ASN A 244 7.44 -41.08 -15.54
CA ASN A 244 7.36 -41.17 -14.09
C ASN A 244 6.46 -42.31 -13.62
N PRO A 245 6.67 -43.59 -14.05
CA PRO A 245 5.77 -44.72 -13.73
C PRO A 245 5.67 -44.97 -12.24
N GLY A 246 6.76 -44.84 -11.47
CA GLY A 246 6.73 -45.01 -10.01
C GLY A 246 5.84 -43.98 -9.30
N SER A 247 5.84 -42.74 -9.78
CA SER A 247 4.96 -41.69 -9.23
C SER A 247 3.48 -41.95 -9.56
N VAL A 248 3.23 -42.51 -10.73
CA VAL A 248 1.86 -42.93 -11.11
C VAL A 248 1.35 -44.05 -10.20
N GLU A 249 2.19 -45.06 -9.90
CA GLU A 249 1.86 -46.15 -8.97
C GLU A 249 1.65 -45.65 -7.54
N GLU A 250 2.52 -44.75 -7.07
CA GLU A 250 2.36 -44.13 -5.75
C GLU A 250 1.05 -43.34 -5.60
N PHE A 251 0.67 -42.60 -6.65
CA PHE A 251 -0.61 -41.89 -6.65
C PHE A 251 -1.78 -42.84 -6.59
N ARG A 252 -1.76 -43.95 -7.39
CA ARG A 252 -2.77 -44.99 -7.35
C ARG A 252 -2.82 -45.71 -6.00
N GLY A 253 -1.71 -45.79 -5.31
CA GLY A 253 -1.60 -46.30 -3.93
C GLY A 253 -2.10 -45.31 -2.85
N GLY A 254 -2.71 -44.18 -3.24
CA GLY A 254 -3.32 -43.22 -2.33
C GLY A 254 -2.40 -42.07 -1.84
N LYS A 255 -1.18 -41.90 -2.40
CA LYS A 255 -0.30 -40.82 -2.07
C LYS A 255 -0.64 -39.53 -2.86
N GLU A 256 -1.63 -38.77 -2.42
CA GLU A 256 -2.11 -37.56 -3.11
C GLU A 256 -1.00 -36.50 -3.34
N LYS A 257 0.02 -36.41 -2.49
CA LYS A 257 1.13 -35.45 -2.65
C LYS A 257 1.89 -35.60 -3.97
N VAL A 258 1.88 -36.80 -4.56
CA VAL A 258 2.55 -37.08 -5.83
C VAL A 258 1.86 -36.39 -7.01
N PHE A 259 0.58 -36.10 -6.89
CA PHE A 259 -0.17 -35.36 -7.91
C PHE A 259 0.42 -33.98 -8.17
N SER A 260 0.78 -33.26 -7.11
CA SER A 260 1.42 -31.95 -7.24
C SER A 260 2.78 -32.02 -7.93
N PHE A 261 3.53 -33.09 -7.71
CA PHE A 261 4.79 -33.33 -8.42
C PHE A 261 4.56 -33.55 -9.93
N LEU A 262 3.62 -34.45 -10.30
CA LEU A 262 3.28 -34.71 -11.70
C LEU A 262 2.79 -33.45 -12.41
N MET A 263 1.91 -32.70 -11.75
CA MET A 263 1.45 -31.40 -12.25
C MET A 263 2.60 -30.41 -12.49
N GLY A 264 3.57 -30.35 -11.56
CA GLY A 264 4.77 -29.52 -11.70
C GLY A 264 5.63 -29.95 -12.90
N GLN A 265 5.73 -31.25 -13.20
CA GLN A 265 6.47 -31.74 -14.37
C GLN A 265 5.79 -31.36 -15.70
N VAL A 266 4.45 -31.51 -15.79
CA VAL A 266 3.68 -31.06 -16.96
C VAL A 266 3.86 -29.55 -17.18
N MET A 267 3.68 -28.75 -16.11
CA MET A 267 3.87 -27.31 -16.18
C MET A 267 5.29 -26.92 -16.64
N ARG A 268 6.31 -27.64 -16.20
CA ARG A 268 7.70 -27.44 -16.61
C ARG A 268 7.88 -27.77 -18.09
N GLN A 269 7.34 -28.90 -18.57
CA GLN A 269 7.41 -29.31 -19.98
C GLN A 269 6.71 -28.31 -20.89
N MET A 270 5.57 -27.76 -20.44
CA MET A 270 4.83 -26.69 -21.12
C MET A 270 5.44 -25.30 -20.92
N LYS A 271 6.62 -25.20 -20.27
CA LYS A 271 7.34 -23.96 -19.98
C LYS A 271 6.49 -22.90 -19.24
N GLY A 272 5.57 -23.35 -18.38
CA GLY A 272 4.66 -22.50 -17.63
C GLY A 272 3.55 -21.83 -18.46
N LYS A 273 3.31 -22.27 -19.69
CA LYS A 273 2.32 -21.70 -20.62
C LYS A 273 0.97 -22.45 -20.64
N ALA A 274 0.84 -23.53 -19.90
CA ALA A 274 -0.42 -24.29 -19.77
C ALA A 274 -1.29 -23.72 -18.65
N ASP A 275 -2.60 -23.80 -18.84
CA ASP A 275 -3.54 -23.52 -17.77
C ASP A 275 -3.52 -24.62 -16.71
N ALA A 276 -3.31 -24.22 -15.44
CA ALA A 276 -3.16 -25.16 -14.34
C ALA A 276 -4.44 -25.95 -14.05
N GLY A 277 -5.63 -25.38 -14.35
CA GLY A 277 -6.91 -26.06 -14.25
C GLY A 277 -7.03 -27.19 -15.28
N GLN A 278 -6.74 -26.88 -16.55
CA GLN A 278 -6.74 -27.85 -17.64
C GLN A 278 -5.72 -28.98 -17.42
N VAL A 279 -4.50 -28.64 -16.96
CA VAL A 279 -3.49 -29.65 -16.59
C VAL A 279 -4.00 -30.57 -15.51
N ARG A 280 -4.67 -30.02 -14.50
CA ARG A 280 -5.24 -30.80 -13.38
C ARG A 280 -6.33 -31.78 -13.89
N GLU A 281 -7.25 -31.26 -14.67
CA GLU A 281 -8.35 -32.07 -15.23
C GLU A 281 -7.83 -33.23 -16.10
N MET A 282 -6.88 -32.92 -17.02
CA MET A 282 -6.26 -33.93 -17.85
C MET A 282 -5.49 -35.01 -17.06
N LEU A 283 -4.68 -34.55 -16.09
CA LEU A 283 -3.96 -35.50 -15.23
C LEU A 283 -4.92 -36.39 -14.44
N GLN A 284 -6.00 -35.86 -13.90
CA GLN A 284 -7.02 -36.64 -13.20
C GLN A 284 -7.71 -37.64 -14.14
N ALA A 285 -8.05 -37.20 -15.35
CA ALA A 285 -8.65 -38.10 -16.34
C ALA A 285 -7.71 -39.27 -16.70
N HIS A 286 -6.44 -39.02 -16.96
CA HIS A 286 -5.47 -40.06 -17.30
C HIS A 286 -5.10 -40.99 -16.12
N LEU A 287 -5.03 -40.45 -14.90
CA LEU A 287 -4.76 -41.24 -13.70
C LEU A 287 -5.96 -42.06 -13.23
N GLY A 288 -7.20 -41.59 -13.52
CA GLY A 288 -8.46 -42.27 -13.17
C GLY A 288 -8.97 -43.28 -14.20
N GLN A 289 -8.51 -43.23 -15.45
CA GLN A 289 -9.01 -44.09 -16.54
C GLN A 289 -8.51 -45.54 -16.53
N THR A 290 -7.71 -45.99 -15.56
CA THR A 290 -7.11 -47.32 -15.58
C THR A 290 -7.91 -48.40 -14.85
N GLU A 291 -9.17 -48.16 -14.43
CA GLU A 291 -10.05 -49.16 -13.86
C GLU A 291 -11.06 -49.80 -14.85
N LYS A 292 -10.91 -49.62 -16.16
CA LYS A 292 -11.75 -50.30 -17.15
C LYS A 292 -10.93 -50.99 -18.22
N LYS A 293 -10.11 -51.95 -17.81
CA LYS A 293 -9.64 -53.05 -18.66
C LYS A 293 -9.46 -54.30 -17.79
N LEU A 294 -10.54 -55.00 -17.53
CA LEU A 294 -10.65 -56.43 -17.36
C LEU A 294 -11.98 -56.89 -17.94
#